data_ec325b213b51acc140a5ded3977738e7
#
_entry.id   ec325b213b51acc140a5ded3977738e7
#
_cell.length_a   1.000
_cell.length_b   1.000
_cell.length_c   1.000
_cell.angle_alpha   90.00
_cell.angle_beta   90.00
_cell.angle_gamma   90.00
#
_symmetry.space_group_name_H-M   'P 1'
#
loop_
_entity.id
_entity.type
_entity.pdbx_description
1 polymer ?
#
loop_
_entity_poly.entity_id
_entity_poly.type
_entity_poly.pdbx_seq_one_letter_code
_entity_poly.pdbx_strand_id
1 'polypeptide(L)'
;CTTTTSILAICQSYEISWNGQCYYLDGSGGTCATGYSLATNAALTCISTLFSGKNYATTISSNCCIWTADTYECYGLGSNCNSAGPFTSGPTLGGVGCSNAHNHQSQQLTFCVSN
;
A
#
# COMPACT_ATOMS: atom_id res chain seq x y z
N CYS A 1 -4.84 8.71 14.09
CA CYS A 1 -5.55 8.68 12.80
C CYS A 1 -7.01 8.99 12.99
N THR A 2 -7.37 10.21 12.73
CA THR A 2 -8.77 10.63 12.83
C THR A 2 -9.39 10.58 11.45
N THR A 3 -10.44 9.76 11.30
CA THR A 3 -11.24 9.79 10.09
C THR A 3 -12.31 10.85 10.27
N THR A 4 -12.34 11.82 9.40
CA THR A 4 -13.49 12.71 9.31
C THR A 4 -14.62 11.94 8.64
N THR A 5 -15.84 12.16 9.11
CA THR A 5 -17.00 11.57 8.47
C THR A 5 -17.11 12.15 7.07
N SER A 6 -16.77 11.36 6.10
CA SER A 6 -16.84 11.76 4.70
C SER A 6 -17.71 10.77 3.95
N ILE A 7 -18.08 11.17 2.76
CA ILE A 7 -18.82 10.31 1.85
C ILE A 7 -17.94 9.08 1.59
N LEU A 8 -18.51 7.87 1.73
CA LEU A 8 -17.82 6.64 1.43
C LEU A 8 -17.51 6.59 -0.07
N ALA A 9 -16.25 6.46 -0.42
CA ALA A 9 -15.86 6.25 -1.80
C ALA A 9 -16.27 4.84 -2.22
N ILE A 10 -16.69 4.70 -3.47
CA ILE A 10 -16.95 3.38 -4.06
C ILE A 10 -15.60 2.85 -4.54
N CYS A 11 -15.10 1.83 -3.84
CA CYS A 11 -13.79 1.27 -4.11
C CYS A 11 -13.90 -0.16 -4.65
N GLN A 12 -12.85 -0.62 -5.32
CA GLN A 12 -12.75 -2.00 -5.78
C GLN A 12 -12.52 -2.93 -4.58
N SER A 13 -12.71 -4.24 -4.79
CA SER A 13 -12.58 -5.23 -3.71
C SER A 13 -11.17 -5.29 -3.11
N TYR A 14 -10.14 -4.97 -3.88
CA TYR A 14 -8.75 -4.95 -3.41
C TYR A 14 -8.36 -3.61 -2.77
N GLU A 15 -9.27 -2.65 -2.75
CA GLU A 15 -9.00 -1.31 -2.22
C GLU A 15 -9.55 -1.13 -0.82
N ILE A 16 -9.00 -0.13 -0.12
CA ILE A 16 -9.49 0.31 1.18
C ILE A 16 -10.10 1.68 1.00
N SER A 17 -11.35 1.84 1.45
CA SER A 17 -12.01 3.14 1.51
C SER A 17 -11.64 3.81 2.83
N TRP A 18 -10.98 4.96 2.75
CA TRP A 18 -10.61 5.74 3.91
C TRP A 18 -10.54 7.21 3.54
N ASN A 19 -11.13 8.05 4.38
CA ASN A 19 -11.09 9.52 4.21
C ASN A 19 -11.58 9.97 2.82
N GLY A 20 -12.61 9.29 2.29
CA GLY A 20 -13.22 9.66 1.01
C GLY A 20 -12.44 9.23 -0.22
N GLN A 21 -11.39 8.43 -0.07
CA GLN A 21 -10.54 7.98 -1.16
C GLN A 21 -10.34 6.48 -1.11
N CYS A 22 -9.84 5.93 -2.21
CA CYS A 22 -9.57 4.49 -2.33
C CYS A 22 -8.06 4.25 -2.39
N TYR A 23 -7.58 3.28 -1.61
CA TYR A 23 -6.16 2.96 -1.48
C TYR A 23 -5.93 1.51 -1.86
N TYR A 24 -4.81 1.23 -2.55
CA TYR A 24 -4.46 -0.14 -2.88
C TYR A 24 -2.95 -0.38 -2.79
N LEU A 25 -2.58 -1.65 -2.74
CA LEU A 25 -1.20 -2.11 -2.89
C LEU A 25 -1.06 -2.91 -4.18
N ASP A 26 0.04 -2.71 -4.88
CA ASP A 26 0.34 -3.43 -6.11
C ASP A 26 1.84 -3.59 -6.28
N GLY A 27 2.26 -4.63 -6.98
CA GLY A 27 3.68 -4.90 -7.23
C GLY A 27 4.21 -4.18 -8.46
N SER A 28 3.79 -2.95 -8.69
CA SER A 28 4.09 -2.21 -9.92
C SER A 28 5.42 -1.46 -9.90
N GLY A 29 6.12 -1.43 -8.77
CA GLY A 29 7.43 -0.79 -8.70
C GLY A 29 7.38 0.73 -8.82
N GLY A 30 6.45 1.36 -8.13
CA GLY A 30 6.36 2.82 -8.05
C GLY A 30 5.39 3.47 -9.01
N THR A 31 4.66 2.69 -9.80
CA THR A 31 3.71 3.22 -10.79
C THR A 31 2.28 2.97 -10.33
N CYS A 32 1.51 4.03 -10.20
CA CYS A 32 0.08 3.94 -9.89
C CYS A 32 -0.75 3.93 -11.17
N ALA A 33 -1.94 3.32 -11.09
CA ALA A 33 -2.89 3.32 -12.20
C ALA A 33 -3.31 4.74 -12.55
N THR A 34 -3.82 4.91 -13.76
CA THR A 34 -4.38 6.19 -14.21
C THR A 34 -5.48 6.63 -13.25
N GLY A 35 -5.43 7.88 -12.81
CA GLY A 35 -6.37 8.39 -11.81
C GLY A 35 -5.94 8.17 -10.37
N TYR A 36 -4.74 7.60 -10.15
CA TYR A 36 -4.17 7.35 -8.83
C TYR A 36 -2.81 8.01 -8.70
N SER A 37 -2.40 8.25 -7.48
CA SER A 37 -1.09 8.82 -7.15
C SER A 37 -0.46 8.06 -6.00
N LEU A 38 0.85 8.18 -5.84
CA LEU A 38 1.53 7.61 -4.68
C LEU A 38 0.94 8.20 -3.40
N ALA A 39 0.63 7.34 -2.44
CA ALA A 39 0.12 7.73 -1.15
C ALA A 39 1.24 7.78 -0.11
N THR A 40 1.01 8.49 0.99
CA THR A 40 2.01 8.80 2.00
C THR A 40 2.12 7.72 3.07
N ASN A 41 3.26 7.70 3.76
CA ASN A 41 3.44 6.87 4.96
C ASN A 41 2.43 7.21 6.04
N ALA A 42 2.07 8.48 6.19
CA ALA A 42 1.07 8.89 7.17
C ALA A 42 -0.27 8.21 6.93
N ALA A 43 -0.71 8.15 5.68
CA ALA A 43 -1.94 7.44 5.32
C ALA A 43 -1.79 5.94 5.59
N LEU A 44 -0.66 5.35 5.22
CA LEU A 44 -0.42 3.91 5.43
C LEU A 44 -0.44 3.55 6.91
N THR A 45 0.12 4.40 7.77
CA THR A 45 0.08 4.21 9.22
C THR A 45 -1.36 4.07 9.72
N CYS A 46 -2.28 4.82 9.13
CA CYS A 46 -3.69 4.81 9.56
C CYS A 46 -4.45 3.58 9.08
N ILE A 47 -4.08 3.01 7.93
CA ILE A 47 -4.87 1.96 7.29
C ILE A 47 -4.11 0.64 7.10
N SER A 48 -2.89 0.54 7.59
CA SER A 48 -2.04 -0.64 7.35
C SER A 48 -2.71 -1.94 7.75
N THR A 49 -3.38 -1.98 8.90
CA THR A 49 -4.05 -3.20 9.38
C THR A 49 -5.24 -3.60 8.52
N LEU A 50 -5.81 -2.67 7.79
CA LEU A 50 -6.97 -2.95 6.93
C LEU A 50 -6.59 -3.73 5.67
N PHE A 51 -5.31 -3.79 5.33
CA PHE A 51 -4.85 -4.57 4.19
C PHE A 51 -4.87 -6.08 4.45
N SER A 52 -4.99 -6.52 5.68
CA SER A 52 -5.20 -7.94 5.98
C SER A 52 -6.45 -8.44 5.25
N GLY A 53 -6.29 -9.47 4.45
CA GLY A 53 -7.38 -10.01 3.63
C GLY A 53 -7.57 -9.34 2.27
N LYS A 54 -6.84 -8.28 1.97
CA LYS A 54 -6.87 -7.63 0.65
C LYS A 54 -5.88 -8.29 -0.31
N ASN A 55 -6.11 -8.12 -1.61
CA ASN A 55 -5.24 -8.63 -2.65
C ASN A 55 -4.46 -7.51 -3.32
N TYR A 56 -3.45 -7.88 -4.11
CA TYR A 56 -2.84 -6.94 -5.06
C TYR A 56 -3.89 -6.42 -6.04
N ALA A 57 -3.69 -5.22 -6.54
CA ALA A 57 -4.57 -4.67 -7.57
C ALA A 57 -4.45 -5.47 -8.87
N THR A 58 -3.26 -5.59 -9.43
CA THR A 58 -3.05 -6.33 -10.68
C THR A 58 -1.76 -7.16 -10.69
N THR A 59 -0.68 -6.65 -10.13
CA THR A 59 0.66 -7.22 -10.27
C THR A 59 1.19 -7.70 -8.93
N ILE A 60 1.66 -8.95 -8.88
CA ILE A 60 2.29 -9.51 -7.69
C ILE A 60 3.69 -8.92 -7.55
N SER A 61 4.02 -8.50 -6.34
CA SER A 61 5.34 -7.97 -6.03
C SER A 61 6.39 -9.08 -5.96
N SER A 62 7.63 -8.74 -6.29
CA SER A 62 8.78 -9.59 -5.98
C SER A 62 9.65 -8.97 -4.88
N ASN A 63 9.27 -7.83 -4.37
CA ASN A 63 9.98 -7.14 -3.29
C ASN A 63 8.95 -6.69 -2.25
N CYS A 64 9.16 -7.07 -1.00
CA CYS A 64 8.18 -6.89 0.09
C CYS A 64 8.19 -5.48 0.71
N CYS A 65 9.10 -4.63 0.33
CA CYS A 65 9.11 -3.23 0.78
C CYS A 65 8.12 -2.40 -0.03
N ILE A 66 7.61 -1.32 0.58
CA ILE A 66 6.53 -0.54 -0.02
C ILE A 66 7.06 0.81 -0.50
N TRP A 67 6.78 1.12 -1.74
CA TRP A 67 7.05 2.41 -2.36
C TRP A 67 5.89 3.35 -2.05
N THR A 68 6.17 4.39 -1.28
CA THR A 68 5.21 5.45 -0.95
C THR A 68 5.69 6.78 -1.50
N ALA A 69 4.88 7.83 -1.28
CA ALA A 69 5.26 9.19 -1.67
C ALA A 69 6.37 9.79 -0.78
N ASP A 70 6.69 9.14 0.34
CA ASP A 70 7.66 9.66 1.30
C ASP A 70 9.06 9.10 1.08
N THR A 71 10.04 9.76 1.69
CA THR A 71 11.46 9.44 1.53
C THR A 71 12.14 9.04 2.83
N TYR A 72 11.41 8.84 3.92
CA TYR A 72 12.05 8.65 5.22
C TYR A 72 11.77 7.32 5.90
N GLU A 73 10.56 6.84 5.87
CA GLU A 73 10.20 5.63 6.59
C GLU A 73 9.75 4.56 5.61
N CYS A 74 10.16 3.32 5.87
CA CYS A 74 9.85 2.21 4.98
C CYS A 74 8.89 1.24 5.64
N TYR A 75 7.80 0.97 4.98
CA TYR A 75 6.89 -0.10 5.34
C TYR A 75 7.23 -1.36 4.55
N GLY A 76 6.98 -2.50 5.17
CA GLY A 76 7.16 -3.78 4.52
C GLY A 76 6.03 -4.74 4.88
N LEU A 77 5.79 -5.68 3.97
CA LEU A 77 4.78 -6.72 4.15
C LEU A 77 5.50 -8.02 4.49
N GLY A 78 5.25 -8.55 5.68
CA GLY A 78 6.01 -9.68 6.21
C GLY A 78 5.65 -11.03 5.60
N SER A 79 4.43 -11.19 5.09
CA SER A 79 3.99 -12.46 4.52
C SER A 79 3.07 -12.23 3.34
N ASN A 80 3.03 -13.20 2.42
CA ASN A 80 2.25 -13.14 1.18
C ASN A 80 2.55 -11.92 0.32
N CYS A 81 3.76 -11.40 0.41
CA CYS A 81 4.14 -10.21 -0.34
C CYS A 81 4.62 -10.50 -1.76
N ASN A 82 4.89 -11.75 -2.05
CA ASN A 82 5.38 -12.17 -3.37
C ASN A 82 4.67 -13.42 -3.89
N SER A 83 3.45 -13.61 -3.46
CA SER A 83 2.63 -14.73 -3.93
C SER A 83 1.18 -14.28 -4.08
N ALA A 84 0.44 -14.95 -4.95
CA ALA A 84 -0.97 -14.67 -5.14
C ALA A 84 -1.77 -15.00 -3.88
N GLY A 85 -2.91 -14.34 -3.72
CA GLY A 85 -3.80 -14.55 -2.60
C GLY A 85 -3.84 -13.35 -1.68
N PRO A 86 -4.73 -13.36 -0.69
CA PRO A 86 -4.89 -12.24 0.21
C PRO A 86 -3.68 -12.08 1.15
N PHE A 87 -3.39 -10.84 1.51
CA PHE A 87 -2.37 -10.54 2.52
C PHE A 87 -2.82 -11.11 3.87
N THR A 88 -1.92 -11.78 4.57
CA THR A 88 -2.23 -12.35 5.89
C THR A 88 -2.15 -11.30 7.00
N SER A 89 -1.40 -10.23 6.77
CA SER A 89 -1.28 -9.12 7.71
C SER A 89 -1.03 -7.83 6.94
N GLY A 90 -1.29 -6.71 7.59
CA GLY A 90 -0.99 -5.42 6.99
C GLY A 90 0.51 -5.09 7.03
N PRO A 91 0.95 -4.12 6.22
CA PRO A 91 2.33 -3.66 6.24
C PRO A 91 2.71 -3.07 7.60
N THR A 92 3.96 -3.28 8.00
CA THR A 92 4.48 -2.70 9.25
C THR A 92 5.74 -1.89 8.97
N LEU A 93 5.96 -0.88 9.79
CA LEU A 93 7.16 -0.06 9.71
C LEU A 93 8.39 -0.93 9.99
N GLY A 94 9.35 -0.91 9.08
CA GLY A 94 10.54 -1.75 9.19
C GLY A 94 10.30 -3.23 8.87
N GLY A 95 9.10 -3.60 8.42
CA GLY A 95 8.79 -4.99 8.07
C GLY A 95 9.74 -5.53 7.01
N VAL A 96 10.10 -6.82 7.11
CA VAL A 96 11.08 -7.53 6.25
C VAL A 96 12.41 -6.78 6.06
N GLY A 97 12.82 -6.00 7.07
CA GLY A 97 14.09 -5.27 7.01
C GLY A 97 14.04 -4.02 6.12
N CYS A 98 12.87 -3.51 5.81
CA CYS A 98 12.73 -2.28 5.04
C CYS A 98 13.13 -1.09 5.92
N SER A 99 14.29 -0.51 5.66
CA SER A 99 14.85 0.53 6.52
C SER A 99 15.22 1.82 5.78
N ASN A 100 15.04 1.85 4.46
CA ASN A 100 15.44 3.01 3.67
C ASN A 100 14.48 3.25 2.50
N ALA A 101 13.67 4.29 2.62
CA ALA A 101 12.68 4.65 1.60
C ALA A 101 13.32 5.19 0.31
N HIS A 102 14.61 5.55 0.34
CA HIS A 102 15.32 6.00 -0.86
C HIS A 102 15.73 4.86 -1.79
N ASN A 103 15.78 3.63 -1.29
CA ASN A 103 16.21 2.47 -2.08
C ASN A 103 15.03 1.87 -2.81
N HIS A 104 14.39 2.64 -3.66
CA HIS A 104 13.31 2.15 -4.50
C HIS A 104 13.84 1.21 -5.58
N GLN A 105 13.20 0.07 -5.71
CA GLN A 105 13.58 -0.97 -6.67
C GLN A 105 12.38 -1.41 -7.49
N SER A 106 12.64 -1.91 -8.68
CA SER A 106 11.58 -2.41 -9.55
C SER A 106 10.80 -3.54 -8.87
N GLN A 107 9.54 -3.64 -9.18
CA GLN A 107 8.61 -4.65 -8.65
C GLN A 107 8.41 -4.58 -7.14
N GLN A 108 8.80 -3.50 -6.52
CA GLN A 108 8.46 -3.21 -5.15
C GLN A 108 6.96 -3.00 -5.01
N LEU A 109 6.43 -3.26 -3.83
CA LEU A 109 5.04 -2.92 -3.54
C LEU A 109 4.85 -1.41 -3.68
N THR A 110 3.75 -1.01 -4.28
CA THR A 110 3.41 0.40 -4.49
C THR A 110 2.12 0.70 -3.75
N PHE A 111 2.11 1.78 -2.98
CA PHE A 111 0.95 2.23 -2.24
C PHE A 111 0.34 3.43 -2.94
N CYS A 112 -0.88 3.27 -3.44
CA CYS A 112 -1.54 4.24 -4.30
C CYS A 112 -2.88 4.68 -3.75
N VAL A 113 -3.25 5.91 -4.05
CA VAL A 113 -4.52 6.51 -3.63
C VAL A 113 -5.22 7.17 -4.82
N SER A 114 -6.55 7.06 -4.87
CA SER A 114 -7.36 7.71 -5.89
C SER A 114 -7.25 9.23 -5.78
N ASN A 115 -7.15 9.89 -6.92
CA ASN A 115 -7.08 11.36 -6.96
C ASN A 115 -8.39 12.03 -6.59
#